data_bdbf6cb576d3dcc55d63902e121a99c0
#
_entry.id   bdbf6cb576d3dcc55d63902e121a99c0
#
_cell.length_a   1.000
_cell.length_b   1.000
_cell.length_c   1.000
_cell.angle_alpha   90.00
_cell.angle_beta   90.00
_cell.angle_gamma   90.00
#
_symmetry.space_group_name_H-M   'P 1'
#
loop_
_entity.id
_entity.type
_entity.pdbx_description
1 polymer ?
#
loop_
_entity_poly.entity_id
_entity_poly.type
_entity_poly.pdbx_seq_one_letter_code
_entity_poly.pdbx_strand_id
1 'polypeptide(L)'
;MADNEIKILSAGAPKTGVARCAEAFTKKTGIPVVYEFATAPVLKETVGAGECDADIVVAPVAVAEAFEAGGHTVAGSGAIVGSVKAAVTIKNGAMEPDLSTAETLKQAILSADSVVYNEASSGQYIASMIEKMGITEAIAGKVTITKTGSAVMQHLDASSLTNEIGFGQATEIQVQIDKGMNVKLLGTLPQEVEKISTYKSALLTGSAGNQAAKNLLDFMASEEGQQIYKATGLI
;
A
#
# COMPACT_ATOMS: atom_id res chain seq x y z
N MET A 1 26.41 -22.02 -10.42
CA MET A 1 26.16 -20.70 -11.01
C MET A 1 25.24 -20.03 -10.02
N ALA A 2 25.71 -19.04 -9.29
CA ALA A 2 24.88 -18.35 -8.29
C ALA A 2 23.71 -17.68 -9.04
N ASP A 3 22.50 -17.92 -8.56
CA ASP A 3 21.31 -17.20 -9.03
C ASP A 3 21.53 -15.71 -8.83
N ASN A 4 21.82 -15.02 -9.92
CA ASN A 4 22.10 -13.57 -9.93
C ASN A 4 20.77 -12.79 -9.94
N GLU A 5 19.71 -13.38 -9.35
CA GLU A 5 18.38 -12.81 -9.25
C GLU A 5 18.26 -12.01 -7.95
N ILE A 6 17.70 -10.81 -8.01
CA ILE A 6 17.42 -9.99 -6.84
C ILE A 6 15.96 -10.19 -6.43
N LYS A 7 15.71 -10.41 -5.14
CA LYS A 7 14.36 -10.62 -4.60
C LYS A 7 13.90 -9.41 -3.78
N ILE A 8 12.72 -8.89 -4.09
CA ILE A 8 12.07 -7.81 -3.34
C ILE A 8 10.83 -8.34 -2.63
N LEU A 9 10.73 -8.12 -1.32
CA LEU A 9 9.49 -8.29 -0.57
C LEU A 9 8.89 -6.91 -0.27
N SER A 10 7.70 -6.60 -0.80
CA SER A 10 7.15 -5.24 -0.78
C SER A 10 5.73 -5.17 -0.21
N ALA A 11 5.42 -4.06 0.42
CA ALA A 11 4.04 -3.67 0.71
C ALA A 11 3.21 -3.52 -0.58
N GLY A 12 1.89 -3.71 -0.48
CA GLY A 12 0.98 -3.69 -1.63
C GLY A 12 0.76 -2.31 -2.25
N ALA A 13 0.76 -1.24 -1.47
CA ALA A 13 0.43 0.09 -1.98
C ALA A 13 1.44 0.64 -3.01
N PRO A 14 2.78 0.48 -2.86
CA PRO A 14 3.74 0.91 -3.87
C PRO A 14 3.99 -0.11 -4.99
N LYS A 15 3.22 -1.21 -5.06
CA LYS A 15 3.51 -2.38 -5.91
C LYS A 15 3.76 -2.05 -7.38
N THR A 16 2.97 -1.16 -7.98
CA THR A 16 3.14 -0.80 -9.40
C THR A 16 4.45 -0.06 -9.62
N GLY A 17 4.81 0.86 -8.73
CA GLY A 17 6.08 1.57 -8.78
C GLY A 17 7.27 0.64 -8.59
N VAL A 18 7.20 -0.26 -7.61
CA VAL A 18 8.25 -1.27 -7.35
C VAL A 18 8.43 -2.19 -8.55
N ALA A 19 7.35 -2.72 -9.12
CA ALA A 19 7.40 -3.58 -10.29
C ALA A 19 8.05 -2.87 -11.50
N ARG A 20 7.59 -1.65 -11.84
CA ARG A 20 8.15 -0.88 -12.96
C ARG A 20 9.61 -0.50 -12.73
N CYS A 21 9.99 -0.19 -11.49
CA CYS A 21 11.39 0.10 -11.14
C CYS A 21 12.27 -1.15 -11.30
N ALA A 22 11.79 -2.31 -10.87
CA ALA A 22 12.45 -3.61 -11.06
C ALA A 22 12.63 -3.95 -12.55
N GLU A 23 11.58 -3.79 -13.35
CA GLU A 23 11.63 -4.00 -14.82
C GLU A 23 12.63 -3.06 -15.50
N ALA A 24 12.65 -1.76 -15.13
CA ALA A 24 13.58 -0.78 -15.68
C ALA A 24 15.03 -1.14 -15.34
N PHE A 25 15.30 -1.55 -14.09
CA PHE A 25 16.61 -2.00 -13.65
C PHE A 25 17.06 -3.26 -14.40
N THR A 26 16.18 -4.26 -14.52
CA THR A 26 16.46 -5.49 -15.28
C THR A 26 16.80 -5.16 -16.74
N LYS A 27 16.02 -4.28 -17.38
CA LYS A 27 16.28 -3.85 -18.77
C LYS A 27 17.64 -3.16 -18.91
N LYS A 28 18.06 -2.38 -17.91
CA LYS A 28 19.31 -1.60 -17.92
C LYS A 28 20.56 -2.46 -17.64
N THR A 29 20.42 -3.45 -16.77
CA THR A 29 21.57 -4.22 -16.22
C THR A 29 21.64 -5.67 -16.71
N GLY A 30 20.53 -6.21 -17.19
CA GLY A 30 20.39 -7.64 -17.50
C GLY A 30 20.19 -8.53 -16.24
N ILE A 31 20.19 -7.96 -15.03
CA ILE A 31 20.02 -8.70 -13.78
C ILE A 31 18.51 -8.89 -13.51
N PRO A 32 18.02 -10.14 -13.40
CA PRO A 32 16.61 -10.40 -13.10
C PRO A 32 16.25 -9.87 -11.70
N VAL A 33 15.06 -9.28 -11.58
CA VAL A 33 14.48 -8.87 -10.31
C VAL A 33 13.10 -9.51 -10.18
N VAL A 34 12.89 -10.29 -9.13
CA VAL A 34 11.58 -10.83 -8.77
C VAL A 34 11.04 -10.12 -7.55
N TYR A 35 9.73 -10.06 -7.43
CA TYR A 35 9.09 -9.35 -6.33
C TYR A 35 7.84 -10.07 -5.84
N GLU A 36 7.65 -10.02 -4.53
CA GLU A 36 6.47 -10.51 -3.83
C GLU A 36 5.82 -9.37 -3.05
N PHE A 37 4.49 -9.40 -2.94
CA PHE A 37 3.74 -8.38 -2.23
C PHE A 37 3.00 -8.96 -1.05
N ALA A 38 3.12 -8.27 0.11
CA ALA A 38 2.52 -8.67 1.36
C ALA A 38 1.92 -7.47 2.11
N THR A 39 1.05 -7.73 3.08
CA THR A 39 0.56 -6.69 4.00
C THR A 39 1.61 -6.37 5.06
N ALA A 40 1.52 -5.20 5.70
CA ALA A 40 2.47 -4.81 6.74
C ALA A 40 2.56 -5.79 7.92
N PRO A 41 1.48 -6.43 8.41
CA PRO A 41 1.57 -7.51 9.39
C PRO A 41 2.40 -8.70 8.90
N VAL A 42 2.16 -9.17 7.68
CA VAL A 42 2.91 -10.28 7.08
C VAL A 42 4.39 -9.91 6.89
N LEU A 43 4.70 -8.69 6.43
CA LEU A 43 6.09 -8.20 6.34
C LEU A 43 6.79 -8.27 7.71
N LYS A 44 6.11 -7.83 8.78
CA LYS A 44 6.67 -7.88 10.14
C LYS A 44 6.95 -9.30 10.60
N GLU A 45 6.04 -10.22 10.33
CA GLU A 45 6.19 -11.63 10.67
C GLU A 45 7.36 -12.25 9.90
N THR A 46 7.35 -12.15 8.55
CA THR A 46 8.35 -12.77 7.68
C THR A 46 9.76 -12.24 7.94
N VAL A 47 9.94 -10.92 8.01
CA VAL A 47 11.25 -10.31 8.25
C VAL A 47 11.67 -10.49 9.70
N GLY A 48 10.74 -10.38 10.66
CA GLY A 48 11.01 -10.55 12.08
C GLY A 48 11.42 -11.97 12.48
N ALA A 49 10.94 -12.99 11.76
CA ALA A 49 11.36 -14.38 11.97
C ALA A 49 12.81 -14.65 11.53
N GLY A 50 13.42 -13.74 10.74
CA GLY A 50 14.78 -13.91 10.23
C GLY A 50 14.92 -14.96 9.12
N GLU A 51 13.82 -15.48 8.60
CA GLU A 51 13.77 -16.52 7.56
C GLU A 51 13.44 -15.96 6.17
N CYS A 52 13.46 -14.62 6.02
CA CYS A 52 13.16 -13.96 4.77
C CYS A 52 14.30 -14.15 3.76
N ASP A 53 14.03 -14.77 2.62
CA ASP A 53 15.00 -14.99 1.55
C ASP A 53 15.06 -13.85 0.53
N ALA A 54 14.37 -12.73 0.78
CA ALA A 54 14.47 -11.53 -0.03
C ALA A 54 15.80 -10.78 0.22
N ASP A 55 16.20 -9.99 -0.75
CA ASP A 55 17.35 -9.08 -0.64
C ASP A 55 16.94 -7.70 -0.14
N ILE A 56 15.80 -7.21 -0.61
CA ILE A 56 15.28 -5.88 -0.34
C ILE A 56 13.88 -5.99 0.23
N VAL A 57 13.59 -5.22 1.28
CA VAL A 57 12.23 -5.02 1.78
C VAL A 57 11.76 -3.60 1.44
N VAL A 58 10.47 -3.47 1.05
CA VAL A 58 9.79 -2.17 0.90
C VAL A 58 8.59 -2.16 1.85
N ALA A 59 8.63 -1.30 2.85
CA ALA A 59 7.65 -1.26 3.91
C ALA A 59 7.23 0.17 4.28
N PRO A 60 6.10 0.37 4.98
CA PRO A 60 5.81 1.66 5.62
C PRO A 60 6.98 2.10 6.49
N VAL A 61 7.31 3.40 6.50
CA VAL A 61 8.50 3.94 7.18
C VAL A 61 8.64 3.42 8.60
N ALA A 62 7.58 3.47 9.41
CA ALA A 62 7.63 2.99 10.80
C ALA A 62 7.96 1.49 10.91
N VAL A 63 7.59 0.67 9.91
CA VAL A 63 7.94 -0.76 9.87
C VAL A 63 9.40 -0.94 9.43
N ALA A 64 9.84 -0.19 8.42
CA ALA A 64 11.24 -0.23 7.96
C ALA A 64 12.21 0.23 9.06
N GLU A 65 11.85 1.26 9.82
CA GLU A 65 12.64 1.73 10.99
C GLU A 65 12.68 0.68 12.10
N ALA A 66 11.59 -0.03 12.35
CA ALA A 66 11.57 -1.13 13.31
C ALA A 66 12.47 -2.30 12.85
N PHE A 67 12.52 -2.60 11.56
CA PHE A 67 13.46 -3.58 11.01
C PHE A 67 14.92 -3.16 11.18
N GLU A 68 15.22 -1.89 10.94
CA GLU A 68 16.56 -1.35 11.15
C GLU A 68 16.97 -1.41 12.62
N ALA A 69 16.08 -0.97 13.53
CA ALA A 69 16.32 -1.03 14.97
C ALA A 69 16.47 -2.47 15.49
N GLY A 70 15.76 -3.43 14.89
CA GLY A 70 15.86 -4.86 15.19
C GLY A 70 17.06 -5.58 14.55
N GLY A 71 17.87 -4.87 13.73
CA GLY A 71 19.03 -5.46 13.03
C GLY A 71 18.66 -6.36 11.84
N HIS A 72 17.42 -6.32 11.37
CA HIS A 72 16.95 -7.11 10.22
C HIS A 72 17.35 -6.46 8.88
N THR A 73 17.59 -5.15 8.86
CA THR A 73 18.07 -4.42 7.68
C THR A 73 19.39 -3.74 7.97
N VAL A 74 20.18 -3.54 6.92
CA VAL A 74 21.46 -2.84 6.99
C VAL A 74 21.22 -1.37 7.33
N ALA A 75 21.82 -0.90 8.42
CA ALA A 75 21.64 0.48 8.89
C ALA A 75 22.00 1.49 7.79
N GLY A 76 21.13 2.49 7.60
CA GLY A 76 21.32 3.55 6.62
C GLY A 76 21.19 3.13 5.15
N SER A 77 20.85 1.86 4.85
CA SER A 77 20.67 1.40 3.47
C SER A 77 19.36 1.87 2.83
N GLY A 78 18.42 2.38 3.64
CA GLY A 78 17.08 2.66 3.19
C GLY A 78 16.93 3.95 2.39
N ALA A 79 16.05 3.93 1.38
CA ALA A 79 15.64 5.10 0.61
C ALA A 79 14.11 5.23 0.56
N ILE A 80 13.62 6.46 0.52
CA ILE A 80 12.19 6.73 0.35
C ILE A 80 11.75 6.31 -1.05
N VAL A 81 10.71 5.49 -1.12
CA VAL A 81 10.06 5.06 -2.35
C VAL A 81 9.00 6.07 -2.79
N GLY A 82 8.26 6.63 -1.84
CA GLY A 82 7.21 7.61 -2.05
C GLY A 82 6.10 7.47 -1.03
N SER A 83 5.08 8.29 -1.17
CA SER A 83 3.92 8.31 -0.27
C SER A 83 2.62 8.08 -1.02
N VAL A 84 1.64 7.53 -0.32
CA VAL A 84 0.28 7.31 -0.83
C VAL A 84 -0.73 7.87 0.16
N LYS A 85 -1.80 8.48 -0.35
CA LYS A 85 -2.93 8.93 0.46
C LYS A 85 -3.99 7.83 0.58
N ALA A 86 -4.58 7.72 1.77
CA ALA A 86 -5.80 6.97 1.94
C ALA A 86 -6.94 7.64 1.17
N ALA A 87 -7.82 6.85 0.60
CA ALA A 87 -8.84 7.31 -0.32
C ALA A 87 -10.14 6.52 -0.15
N VAL A 88 -11.21 7.11 -0.67
CA VAL A 88 -12.55 6.54 -0.73
C VAL A 88 -12.78 5.98 -2.13
N THR A 89 -13.37 4.80 -2.17
CA THR A 89 -13.83 4.14 -3.40
C THR A 89 -15.30 3.74 -3.26
N ILE A 90 -16.02 3.82 -4.36
CA ILE A 90 -17.41 3.39 -4.46
C ILE A 90 -17.59 2.54 -5.72
N LYS A 91 -18.72 1.88 -5.86
CA LYS A 91 -19.07 1.21 -7.11
C LYS A 91 -19.25 2.26 -8.22
N ASN A 92 -18.83 1.95 -9.42
CA ASN A 92 -18.99 2.85 -10.55
C ASN A 92 -20.48 3.06 -10.86
N GLY A 93 -20.89 4.32 -11.04
CA GLY A 93 -22.31 4.70 -11.24
C GLY A 93 -23.14 4.82 -9.94
N ALA A 94 -22.56 4.56 -8.77
CA ALA A 94 -23.18 4.87 -7.49
C ALA A 94 -23.27 6.39 -7.26
N MET A 95 -24.21 6.82 -6.40
CA MET A 95 -24.29 8.23 -5.99
C MET A 95 -23.02 8.63 -5.22
N GLU A 96 -22.41 9.72 -5.65
CA GLU A 96 -21.17 10.22 -5.07
C GLU A 96 -21.45 11.05 -3.82
N PRO A 97 -20.99 10.61 -2.64
CA PRO A 97 -21.10 11.42 -1.43
C PRO A 97 -20.11 12.60 -1.46
N ASP A 98 -20.45 13.65 -0.72
CA ASP A 98 -19.53 14.75 -0.48
C ASP A 98 -18.41 14.34 0.49
N LEU A 99 -17.15 14.54 0.06
CA LEU A 99 -15.94 14.26 0.84
C LEU A 99 -15.17 15.54 1.22
N SER A 100 -15.81 16.71 1.17
CA SER A 100 -15.11 17.99 1.36
C SER A 100 -14.62 18.22 2.80
N THR A 101 -15.29 17.60 3.79
CA THR A 101 -14.97 17.75 5.21
C THR A 101 -15.07 16.40 5.95
N ALA A 102 -14.47 16.33 7.15
CA ALA A 102 -14.63 15.16 8.02
C ALA A 102 -16.09 14.88 8.39
N GLU A 103 -16.90 15.92 8.53
CA GLU A 103 -18.34 15.79 8.86
C GLU A 103 -19.13 15.22 7.67
N THR A 104 -18.89 15.70 6.44
CA THR A 104 -19.58 15.15 5.25
C THR A 104 -19.16 13.71 4.99
N LEU A 105 -17.88 13.35 5.19
CA LEU A 105 -17.41 11.96 5.17
C LEU A 105 -18.12 11.11 6.22
N LYS A 106 -18.28 11.62 7.46
CA LYS A 106 -19.02 10.93 8.53
C LYS A 106 -20.47 10.65 8.11
N GLN A 107 -21.15 11.62 7.50
CA GLN A 107 -22.51 11.43 7.00
C GLN A 107 -22.56 10.41 5.86
N ALA A 108 -21.58 10.40 4.97
CA ALA A 108 -21.44 9.41 3.92
C ALA A 108 -21.31 7.98 4.49
N ILE A 109 -20.47 7.79 5.52
CA ILE A 109 -20.31 6.52 6.21
C ILE A 109 -21.62 6.09 6.90
N LEU A 110 -22.31 7.00 7.56
CA LEU A 110 -23.57 6.71 8.25
C LEU A 110 -24.70 6.34 7.27
N SER A 111 -24.74 6.95 6.10
CA SER A 111 -25.79 6.72 5.10
C SER A 111 -25.53 5.52 4.19
N ALA A 112 -24.29 5.03 4.10
CA ALA A 112 -23.95 3.87 3.28
C ALA A 112 -24.64 2.60 3.79
N ASP A 113 -24.99 1.70 2.87
CA ASP A 113 -25.55 0.38 3.20
C ASP A 113 -24.47 -0.60 3.69
N SER A 114 -23.23 -0.38 3.24
CA SER A 114 -22.05 -1.16 3.64
C SER A 114 -20.82 -0.27 3.71
N VAL A 115 -19.94 -0.55 4.68
CA VAL A 115 -18.65 0.14 4.92
C VAL A 115 -17.54 -0.90 4.84
N VAL A 116 -16.65 -0.77 3.87
CA VAL A 116 -15.66 -1.81 3.56
C VAL A 116 -14.24 -1.28 3.71
N TYR A 117 -13.43 -1.94 4.54
CA TYR A 117 -11.99 -1.65 4.67
C TYR A 117 -11.21 -2.93 4.97
N ASN A 118 -9.88 -2.85 4.95
CA ASN A 118 -9.02 -4.02 5.16
C ASN A 118 -8.44 -4.08 6.58
N GLU A 119 -7.89 -5.23 6.98
CA GLU A 119 -7.24 -5.42 8.29
C GLU A 119 -5.77 -4.93 8.35
N ALA A 120 -5.19 -4.50 7.20
CA ALA A 120 -3.83 -3.97 7.16
C ALA A 120 -3.75 -2.55 7.77
N SER A 121 -2.56 -1.97 7.81
CA SER A 121 -2.31 -0.68 8.49
C SER A 121 -3.18 0.47 8.00
N SER A 122 -3.56 0.49 6.71
CA SER A 122 -4.47 1.50 6.18
C SER A 122 -5.89 1.33 6.73
N GLY A 123 -6.39 0.10 6.79
CA GLY A 123 -7.71 -0.17 7.35
C GLY A 123 -7.77 -0.01 8.87
N GLN A 124 -6.68 -0.30 9.59
CA GLN A 124 -6.58 0.01 11.03
C GLN A 124 -6.71 1.52 11.27
N TYR A 125 -6.12 2.34 10.40
CA TYR A 125 -6.34 3.79 10.45
C TYR A 125 -7.80 4.16 10.23
N ILE A 126 -8.48 3.56 9.25
CA ILE A 126 -9.91 3.82 8.98
C ILE A 126 -10.76 3.43 10.20
N ALA A 127 -10.51 2.28 10.83
CA ALA A 127 -11.19 1.88 12.06
C ALA A 127 -11.00 2.91 13.18
N SER A 128 -9.77 3.37 13.40
CA SER A 128 -9.47 4.43 14.39
C SER A 128 -10.13 5.77 14.05
N MET A 129 -10.20 6.14 12.78
CA MET A 129 -10.90 7.34 12.31
C MET A 129 -12.40 7.24 12.62
N ILE A 130 -13.04 6.11 12.31
CA ILE A 130 -14.44 5.83 12.59
C ILE A 130 -14.74 5.91 14.10
N GLU A 131 -13.84 5.35 14.92
CA GLU A 131 -13.92 5.43 16.38
C GLU A 131 -13.86 6.88 16.88
N LYS A 132 -12.89 7.67 16.39
CA LYS A 132 -12.76 9.11 16.72
C LYS A 132 -13.96 9.95 16.27
N MET A 133 -14.62 9.57 15.18
CA MET A 133 -15.88 10.17 14.72
C MET A 133 -17.07 9.79 15.61
N GLY A 134 -16.94 8.84 16.51
CA GLY A 134 -17.99 8.38 17.43
C GLY A 134 -19.13 7.63 16.76
N ILE A 135 -18.87 6.92 15.65
CA ILE A 135 -19.90 6.24 14.85
C ILE A 135 -19.74 4.72 14.79
N THR A 136 -18.80 4.14 15.53
CA THR A 136 -18.52 2.69 15.53
C THR A 136 -19.78 1.85 15.77
N GLU A 137 -20.54 2.16 16.83
CA GLU A 137 -21.77 1.45 17.18
C GLU A 137 -22.86 1.61 16.09
N ALA A 138 -22.97 2.80 15.53
CA ALA A 138 -24.00 3.10 14.50
C ALA A 138 -23.80 2.31 13.20
N ILE A 139 -22.56 1.89 12.90
CA ILE A 139 -22.23 1.16 11.67
C ILE A 139 -21.88 -0.31 11.90
N ALA A 140 -21.84 -0.78 13.15
CA ALA A 140 -21.36 -2.13 13.50
C ALA A 140 -21.99 -3.25 12.67
N GLY A 141 -23.30 -3.12 12.35
CA GLY A 141 -24.05 -4.12 11.57
C GLY A 141 -23.78 -4.12 10.06
N LYS A 142 -22.98 -3.16 9.54
CA LYS A 142 -22.74 -2.99 8.09
C LYS A 142 -21.25 -2.84 7.73
N VAL A 143 -20.35 -3.18 8.64
CA VAL A 143 -18.92 -3.18 8.39
C VAL A 143 -18.47 -4.52 7.82
N THR A 144 -17.72 -4.47 6.74
CA THR A 144 -17.01 -5.62 6.16
C THR A 144 -15.50 -5.36 6.21
N ILE A 145 -14.75 -6.26 6.86
CA ILE A 145 -13.30 -6.20 6.94
C ILE A 145 -12.70 -7.26 6.01
N THR A 146 -11.86 -6.83 5.07
CA THR A 146 -11.19 -7.69 4.11
C THR A 146 -9.73 -7.91 4.48
N LYS A 147 -9.09 -8.95 3.91
CA LYS A 147 -7.69 -9.29 4.19
C LYS A 147 -6.69 -8.29 3.58
N THR A 148 -6.99 -7.74 2.42
CA THR A 148 -6.06 -6.86 1.68
C THR A 148 -6.79 -5.64 1.14
N GLY A 149 -6.03 -4.59 0.78
CA GLY A 149 -6.61 -3.41 0.13
C GLY A 149 -7.29 -3.76 -1.19
N SER A 150 -6.70 -4.63 -2.00
CA SER A 150 -7.31 -5.07 -3.27
C SER A 150 -8.64 -5.80 -3.07
N ALA A 151 -8.80 -6.54 -1.97
CA ALA A 151 -10.04 -7.26 -1.67
C ALA A 151 -11.22 -6.32 -1.32
N VAL A 152 -10.95 -5.08 -0.92
CA VAL A 152 -12.00 -4.06 -0.77
C VAL A 152 -12.68 -3.80 -2.11
N MET A 153 -11.93 -3.54 -3.17
CA MET A 153 -12.47 -3.27 -4.49
C MET A 153 -13.14 -4.51 -5.10
N GLN A 154 -12.57 -5.71 -4.87
CA GLN A 154 -13.19 -6.98 -5.26
C GLN A 154 -14.56 -7.18 -4.60
N HIS A 155 -14.69 -6.83 -3.32
CA HIS A 155 -15.95 -6.87 -2.61
C HIS A 155 -16.97 -5.91 -3.25
N LEU A 156 -16.62 -4.64 -3.45
CA LEU A 156 -17.51 -3.66 -4.06
C LEU A 156 -17.93 -4.05 -5.49
N ASP A 157 -17.00 -4.56 -6.29
CA ASP A 157 -17.25 -5.00 -7.67
C ASP A 157 -18.29 -6.15 -7.71
N ALA A 158 -18.12 -7.14 -6.82
CA ALA A 158 -18.99 -8.32 -6.75
C ALA A 158 -20.32 -8.07 -6.03
N SER A 159 -20.42 -7.03 -5.20
CA SER A 159 -21.61 -6.74 -4.39
C SER A 159 -22.82 -6.36 -5.25
N SER A 160 -24.01 -6.75 -4.82
CA SER A 160 -25.27 -6.28 -5.38
C SER A 160 -25.74 -4.94 -4.83
N LEU A 161 -25.13 -4.46 -3.73
CA LEU A 161 -25.46 -3.16 -3.15
C LEU A 161 -24.93 -2.03 -4.03
N THR A 162 -25.65 -0.92 -4.06
CA THR A 162 -25.30 0.25 -4.87
C THR A 162 -24.83 1.45 -4.04
N ASN A 163 -25.07 1.43 -2.73
CA ASN A 163 -24.68 2.51 -1.81
C ASN A 163 -23.65 2.00 -0.80
N GLU A 164 -22.49 1.55 -1.30
CA GLU A 164 -21.38 1.09 -0.47
C GLU A 164 -20.22 2.08 -0.50
N ILE A 165 -19.57 2.24 0.63
CA ILE A 165 -18.34 3.03 0.74
C ILE A 165 -17.17 2.13 1.11
N GLY A 166 -16.12 2.16 0.29
CA GLY A 166 -14.88 1.42 0.52
C GLY A 166 -13.70 2.34 0.79
N PHE A 167 -12.71 1.84 1.52
CA PHE A 167 -11.50 2.57 1.86
C PHE A 167 -10.26 1.78 1.47
N GLY A 168 -9.28 2.46 0.86
CA GLY A 168 -8.01 1.87 0.45
C GLY A 168 -6.94 2.92 0.25
N GLN A 169 -5.77 2.50 -0.20
CA GLN A 169 -4.74 3.42 -0.70
C GLN A 169 -5.08 3.83 -2.13
N ALA A 170 -4.95 5.10 -2.48
CA ALA A 170 -5.32 5.62 -3.80
C ALA A 170 -4.69 4.83 -4.97
N THR A 171 -3.41 4.46 -4.83
CA THR A 171 -2.70 3.66 -5.84
C THR A 171 -3.24 2.24 -5.97
N GLU A 172 -3.66 1.60 -4.87
CA GLU A 172 -4.27 0.26 -4.92
C GLU A 172 -5.63 0.29 -5.60
N ILE A 173 -6.44 1.32 -5.30
CA ILE A 173 -7.75 1.53 -5.95
C ILE A 173 -7.54 1.70 -7.46
N GLN A 174 -6.62 2.58 -7.87
CA GLN A 174 -6.35 2.83 -9.28
C GLN A 174 -5.93 1.56 -10.03
N VAL A 175 -5.06 0.74 -9.43
CA VAL A 175 -4.65 -0.55 -10.02
C VAL A 175 -5.84 -1.48 -10.27
N GLN A 176 -6.85 -1.50 -9.41
CA GLN A 176 -8.01 -2.35 -9.63
C GLN A 176 -8.95 -1.77 -10.71
N ILE A 177 -9.06 -0.45 -10.79
CA ILE A 177 -9.76 0.24 -11.91
C ILE A 177 -9.08 -0.10 -13.24
N ASP A 178 -7.75 -0.01 -13.30
CA ASP A 178 -6.96 -0.31 -14.51
C ASP A 178 -7.10 -1.79 -14.95
N LYS A 179 -7.41 -2.69 -14.02
CA LYS A 179 -7.74 -4.11 -14.28
C LYS A 179 -9.19 -4.33 -14.72
N GLY A 180 -9.99 -3.28 -14.81
CA GLY A 180 -11.38 -3.35 -15.28
C GLY A 180 -12.42 -3.61 -14.19
N MET A 181 -12.08 -3.50 -12.90
CA MET A 181 -13.09 -3.59 -11.83
C MET A 181 -14.08 -2.42 -11.92
N ASN A 182 -15.35 -2.71 -11.66
CA ASN A 182 -16.45 -1.74 -11.72
C ASN A 182 -16.51 -0.87 -10.45
N VAL A 183 -15.40 -0.23 -10.12
CA VAL A 183 -15.25 0.70 -8.99
C VAL A 183 -14.67 2.03 -9.44
N LYS A 184 -14.90 3.06 -8.65
CA LYS A 184 -14.41 4.42 -8.89
C LYS A 184 -13.62 4.92 -7.69
N LEU A 185 -12.44 5.50 -7.93
CA LEU A 185 -11.73 6.31 -6.96
C LEU A 185 -12.46 7.65 -6.83
N LEU A 186 -13.13 7.88 -5.71
CA LEU A 186 -13.91 9.10 -5.50
C LEU A 186 -13.02 10.29 -5.11
N GLY A 187 -12.03 10.05 -4.24
CA GLY A 187 -11.10 11.07 -3.78
C GLY A 187 -10.31 10.61 -2.55
N THR A 188 -9.35 11.40 -2.14
CA THR A 188 -8.64 11.18 -0.86
C THR A 188 -9.51 11.57 0.32
N LEU A 189 -9.14 11.11 1.52
CA LEU A 189 -9.82 11.57 2.74
C LEU A 189 -9.71 13.08 2.88
N PRO A 190 -10.71 13.75 3.49
CA PRO A 190 -10.65 15.16 3.85
C PRO A 190 -9.40 15.50 4.65
N GLN A 191 -8.93 16.75 4.55
CA GLN A 191 -7.69 17.20 5.19
C GLN A 191 -7.66 16.95 6.70
N GLU A 192 -8.79 17.10 7.39
CA GLU A 192 -8.91 16.93 8.85
C GLU A 192 -8.65 15.48 9.31
N VAL A 193 -8.85 14.54 8.40
CA VAL A 193 -8.65 13.11 8.64
C VAL A 193 -7.76 12.48 7.56
N GLU A 194 -6.89 13.28 6.96
CA GLU A 194 -5.96 12.79 5.94
C GLU A 194 -5.01 11.74 6.53
N LYS A 195 -4.74 10.70 5.74
CA LYS A 195 -3.71 9.71 6.06
C LYS A 195 -2.78 9.56 4.88
N ILE A 196 -1.53 9.94 5.11
CA ILE A 196 -0.43 9.72 4.19
C ILE A 196 0.41 8.57 4.74
N SER A 197 0.69 7.58 3.89
CA SER A 197 1.56 6.45 4.19
C SER A 197 2.81 6.56 3.33
N THR A 198 3.96 6.77 3.95
CA THR A 198 5.26 6.83 3.27
C THR A 198 5.93 5.47 3.33
N TYR A 199 6.54 5.05 2.24
CA TYR A 199 7.22 3.77 2.08
C TYR A 199 8.72 3.98 1.90
N LYS A 200 9.49 3.07 2.50
CA LYS A 200 10.97 3.05 2.47
C LYS A 200 11.42 1.67 2.02
N SER A 201 12.38 1.62 1.10
CA SER A 201 13.12 0.41 0.77
C SER A 201 14.31 0.26 1.72
N ALA A 202 14.76 -0.96 2.01
CA ALA A 202 15.97 -1.23 2.76
C ALA A 202 16.57 -2.57 2.38
N LEU A 203 17.91 -2.71 2.47
CA LEU A 203 18.62 -3.95 2.25
C LEU A 203 18.48 -4.86 3.47
N LEU A 204 18.06 -6.10 3.29
CA LEU A 204 18.06 -7.09 4.37
C LEU A 204 19.49 -7.47 4.77
N THR A 205 19.71 -7.70 6.07
CA THR A 205 21.05 -7.96 6.62
C THR A 205 21.69 -9.21 6.01
N GLY A 206 20.89 -10.24 5.68
CA GLY A 206 21.34 -11.44 4.98
C GLY A 206 21.97 -11.15 3.61
N SER A 207 21.57 -10.05 2.97
CA SER A 207 22.06 -9.62 1.65
C SER A 207 23.09 -8.47 1.71
N ALA A 208 23.67 -8.19 2.89
CA ALA A 208 24.66 -7.11 3.07
C ALA A 208 25.87 -7.22 2.13
N GLY A 209 26.20 -8.42 1.66
CA GLY A 209 27.27 -8.67 0.66
C GLY A 209 26.80 -8.61 -0.80
N ASN A 210 25.48 -8.55 -1.08
CA ASN A 210 24.94 -8.59 -2.43
C ASN A 210 25.07 -7.23 -3.12
N GLN A 211 26.09 -7.08 -3.98
CA GLN A 211 26.33 -5.82 -4.71
C GLN A 211 25.22 -5.50 -5.72
N ALA A 212 24.59 -6.52 -6.32
CA ALA A 212 23.50 -6.31 -7.27
C ALA A 212 22.27 -5.71 -6.57
N ALA A 213 21.93 -6.19 -5.36
CA ALA A 213 20.86 -5.65 -4.54
C ALA A 213 21.14 -4.19 -4.10
N LYS A 214 22.39 -3.88 -3.74
CA LYS A 214 22.79 -2.49 -3.46
C LYS A 214 22.63 -1.58 -4.67
N ASN A 215 23.04 -2.02 -5.84
CA ASN A 215 22.88 -1.26 -7.08
C ASN A 215 21.40 -1.03 -7.41
N LEU A 216 20.53 -2.00 -7.13
CA LEU A 216 19.08 -1.82 -7.28
C LEU A 216 18.53 -0.79 -6.28
N LEU A 217 18.96 -0.80 -5.01
CA LEU A 217 18.57 0.23 -4.05
C LEU A 217 19.02 1.63 -4.48
N ASP A 218 20.26 1.76 -4.99
CA ASP A 218 20.77 3.02 -5.52
C ASP A 218 19.94 3.49 -6.74
N PHE A 219 19.55 2.55 -7.61
CA PHE A 219 18.65 2.85 -8.72
C PHE A 219 17.26 3.29 -8.24
N MET A 220 16.67 2.60 -7.25
CA MET A 220 15.39 2.98 -6.64
C MET A 220 15.43 4.39 -6.03
N ALA A 221 16.58 4.78 -5.45
CA ALA A 221 16.81 6.10 -4.87
C ALA A 221 17.15 7.19 -5.91
N SER A 222 17.55 6.81 -7.12
CA SER A 222 17.96 7.74 -8.18
C SER A 222 16.79 8.58 -8.72
N GLU A 223 17.12 9.67 -9.42
CA GLU A 223 16.11 10.51 -10.08
C GLU A 223 15.22 9.69 -11.04
N GLU A 224 15.81 8.76 -11.81
CA GLU A 224 15.10 7.86 -12.72
C GLU A 224 14.10 6.98 -11.94
N GLY A 225 14.54 6.35 -10.86
CA GLY A 225 13.66 5.54 -9.99
C GLY A 225 12.53 6.37 -9.39
N GLN A 226 12.83 7.57 -8.90
CA GLN A 226 11.82 8.48 -8.33
C GLN A 226 10.81 8.96 -9.37
N GLN A 227 11.22 9.19 -10.63
CA GLN A 227 10.30 9.51 -11.72
C GLN A 227 9.37 8.34 -12.05
N ILE A 228 9.88 7.09 -12.02
CA ILE A 228 9.05 5.89 -12.19
C ILE A 228 7.98 5.82 -11.08
N TYR A 229 8.36 6.04 -9.83
CA TYR A 229 7.40 6.04 -8.71
C TYR A 229 6.31 7.11 -8.88
N LYS A 230 6.68 8.34 -9.18
CA LYS A 230 5.72 9.43 -9.44
C LYS A 230 4.75 9.10 -10.58
N ALA A 231 5.25 8.48 -11.66
CA ALA A 231 4.42 8.07 -12.80
C ALA A 231 3.39 6.96 -12.44
N THR A 232 3.50 6.35 -11.26
CA THR A 232 2.54 5.35 -10.74
C THR A 232 1.62 5.90 -9.64
N GLY A 233 1.59 7.21 -9.44
CA GLY A 233 0.73 7.89 -8.48
C GLY A 233 1.29 7.98 -7.05
N LEU A 234 2.56 7.62 -6.85
CA LEU A 234 3.28 7.91 -5.61
C LEU A 234 3.67 9.41 -5.58
N ILE A 235 3.57 10.04 -4.41
CA ILE A 235 3.89 11.45 -4.16
C ILE A 235 5.10 11.58 -3.24
#